data_c6a5eeb972ac9c9bdf30f810ec292d20
#
_entry.id   c6a5eeb972ac9c9bdf30f810ec292d20
#
_cell.length_a   1.000
_cell.length_b   1.000
_cell.length_c   1.000
_cell.angle_alpha   90.00
_cell.angle_beta   90.00
_cell.angle_gamma   90.00
#
_symmetry.space_group_name_H-M   'P 1'
#
loop_
_entity.id
_entity.type
_entity.pdbx_description
1 polymer ?
#
loop_
_entity_poly.entity_id
_entity_poly.type
_entity_poly.pdbx_seq_one_letter_code
_entity_poly.pdbx_strand_id
1 'polypeptide(L)'
;MGRARKFKTARALAAAWEEYKAWCDDRQAMTHGFSSKNSEFVSKKLKRSVTYTIEGFCAWAGISRAAFYETYGKQFPDTFTCMREECEIDARMKFELGIVDSRLAPLWMSRYGYGAKTESLPTVPQEDDPITKSLKEAASAVAQAD
;
A
#
# COMPACT_ATOMS: atom_id res chain seq x y z
N MET A 1 18.69 24.89 -18.88
CA MET A 1 17.70 24.41 -19.84
C MET A 1 16.77 23.43 -19.14
N GLY A 2 15.49 23.73 -19.06
CA GLY A 2 14.52 22.82 -18.49
C GLY A 2 14.42 21.53 -19.34
N ARG A 3 14.50 20.37 -18.68
CA ARG A 3 14.32 19.07 -19.32
C ARG A 3 12.95 19.05 -20.00
N ALA A 4 12.89 18.73 -21.28
CA ALA A 4 11.62 18.66 -22.00
C ALA A 4 10.62 17.76 -21.27
N ARG A 5 9.39 18.22 -21.12
CA ARG A 5 8.33 17.45 -20.47
C ARG A 5 8.07 16.17 -21.27
N LYS A 6 8.10 15.02 -20.62
CA LYS A 6 7.90 13.71 -21.26
C LYS A 6 6.47 13.55 -21.78
N PHE A 7 5.49 14.01 -21.03
CA PHE A 7 4.09 13.98 -21.41
C PHE A 7 3.55 15.40 -21.56
N LYS A 8 3.15 15.76 -22.77
CA LYS A 8 2.68 17.13 -23.09
C LYS A 8 1.18 17.28 -22.89
N THR A 9 0.43 16.21 -22.92
CA THR A 9 -1.03 16.22 -22.82
C THR A 9 -1.51 15.15 -21.83
N ALA A 10 -2.71 15.36 -21.28
CA ALA A 10 -3.37 14.38 -20.41
C ALA A 10 -3.58 13.04 -21.15
N ARG A 11 -3.89 13.11 -22.45
CA ARG A 11 -4.04 11.90 -23.29
C ARG A 11 -2.74 11.11 -23.43
N ALA A 12 -1.61 11.78 -23.58
CA ALA A 12 -0.30 11.12 -23.65
C ALA A 12 0.06 10.45 -22.33
N LEU A 13 -0.24 11.10 -21.20
CA LEU A 13 -0.05 10.53 -19.88
C LEU A 13 -0.95 9.31 -19.67
N ALA A 14 -2.23 9.40 -20.03
CA ALA A 14 -3.18 8.29 -19.92
C ALA A 14 -2.76 7.10 -20.80
N ALA A 15 -2.29 7.34 -22.03
CA ALA A 15 -1.80 6.29 -22.91
C ALA A 15 -0.58 5.56 -22.32
N ALA A 16 0.37 6.30 -21.77
CA ALA A 16 1.53 5.71 -21.09
C ALA A 16 1.13 4.91 -19.84
N TRP A 17 0.13 5.35 -19.12
CA TRP A 17 -0.43 4.63 -18.00
C TRP A 17 -1.04 3.29 -18.41
N GLU A 18 -1.77 3.24 -19.51
CA GLU A 18 -2.29 1.98 -20.05
C GLU A 18 -1.17 1.01 -20.46
N GLU A 19 -0.09 1.50 -21.07
CA GLU A 19 1.08 0.69 -21.41
C GLU A 19 1.77 0.14 -20.15
N TYR A 20 1.89 0.94 -19.10
CA TYR A 20 2.44 0.50 -17.82
C TYR A 20 1.58 -0.59 -17.17
N LYS A 21 0.25 -0.43 -17.17
CA LYS A 21 -0.66 -1.45 -16.65
C LYS A 21 -0.52 -2.78 -17.41
N ALA A 22 -0.47 -2.72 -18.72
CA ALA A 22 -0.24 -3.90 -19.56
C ALA A 22 1.11 -4.56 -19.23
N TRP A 23 2.15 -3.77 -19.03
CA TRP A 23 3.45 -4.27 -18.60
C TRP A 23 3.40 -4.94 -17.23
N CYS A 24 2.68 -4.37 -16.26
CA CYS A 24 2.47 -4.98 -14.96
C CYS A 24 1.73 -6.32 -15.05
N ASP A 25 0.69 -6.38 -15.86
CA ASP A 25 -0.16 -7.56 -16.02
C ASP A 25 0.57 -8.72 -16.71
N ASP A 26 1.51 -8.41 -17.58
CA ASP A 26 2.27 -9.41 -18.37
C ASP A 26 3.55 -9.90 -17.68
N ARG A 27 3.83 -9.46 -16.45
CA ARG A 27 5.03 -9.89 -15.72
C ARG A 27 4.98 -11.37 -15.37
N GLN A 28 6.14 -11.99 -15.47
CA GLN A 28 6.35 -13.40 -15.16
C GLN A 28 7.37 -13.56 -14.04
N ALA A 29 7.10 -14.48 -13.13
CA ALA A 29 8.05 -14.87 -12.10
C ALA A 29 8.46 -16.32 -12.28
N MET A 30 9.73 -16.61 -12.05
CA MET A 30 10.22 -17.98 -11.96
C MET A 30 9.89 -18.54 -10.58
N THR A 31 9.19 -19.65 -10.55
CA THR A 31 8.99 -20.41 -9.32
C THR A 31 9.81 -21.69 -9.38
N HIS A 32 10.47 -22.00 -8.27
CA HIS A 32 11.24 -23.22 -8.10
C HIS A 32 10.53 -24.10 -7.09
N GLY A 33 10.30 -25.33 -7.44
CA GLY A 33 9.67 -26.31 -6.58
C GLY A 33 10.38 -27.65 -6.69
N PHE A 34 10.34 -28.43 -5.62
CA PHE A 34 10.80 -29.81 -5.64
C PHE A 34 9.63 -30.73 -5.97
N SER A 35 9.75 -31.51 -7.03
CA SER A 35 8.78 -32.53 -7.38
C SER A 35 9.18 -33.85 -6.70
N SER A 36 8.45 -34.22 -5.66
CA SER A 36 8.64 -35.50 -4.98
C SER A 36 8.37 -36.72 -5.87
N LYS A 37 7.56 -36.53 -6.91
CA LYS A 37 7.21 -37.60 -7.85
C LYS A 37 8.37 -38.00 -8.75
N ASN A 38 9.23 -37.07 -9.14
CA ASN A 38 10.37 -37.27 -10.02
C ASN A 38 11.72 -37.05 -9.31
N SER A 39 11.71 -36.67 -8.02
CA SER A 39 12.90 -36.30 -7.24
C SER A 39 13.79 -35.25 -7.90
N GLU A 40 13.16 -34.30 -8.61
CA GLU A 40 13.83 -33.25 -9.37
C GLU A 40 13.36 -31.85 -8.94
N PHE A 41 14.28 -30.89 -9.05
CA PHE A 41 13.89 -29.47 -8.96
C PHE A 41 13.28 -29.04 -10.28
N VAL A 42 12.03 -28.56 -10.21
CA VAL A 42 11.30 -28.05 -11.35
C VAL A 42 11.22 -26.53 -11.28
N SER A 43 11.68 -25.87 -12.33
CA SER A 43 11.53 -24.42 -12.50
C SER A 43 10.39 -24.14 -13.47
N LYS A 44 9.40 -23.37 -13.04
CA LYS A 44 8.24 -23.01 -13.85
C LYS A 44 8.06 -21.50 -13.91
N LYS A 45 7.84 -20.98 -15.13
CA LYS A 45 7.42 -19.60 -15.31
C LYS A 45 5.93 -19.48 -15.03
N LEU A 46 5.58 -18.65 -14.07
CA LEU A 46 4.20 -18.31 -13.79
C LEU A 46 3.96 -16.84 -14.12
N LYS A 47 2.85 -16.57 -14.78
CA LYS A 47 2.38 -15.20 -14.96
C LYS A 47 1.97 -14.65 -13.61
N ARG A 48 2.67 -13.62 -13.17
CA ARG A 48 2.37 -12.92 -11.92
C ARG A 48 2.31 -11.44 -12.19
N SER A 49 1.11 -10.90 -12.15
CA SER A 49 0.92 -9.46 -12.29
C SER A 49 1.51 -8.70 -11.11
N VAL A 50 2.13 -7.57 -11.42
CA VAL A 50 2.65 -6.62 -10.43
C VAL A 50 1.54 -5.63 -10.11
N THR A 51 1.41 -5.26 -8.83
CA THR A 51 0.44 -4.26 -8.39
C THR A 51 0.77 -2.89 -8.98
N TYR A 52 -0.23 -2.20 -9.49
CA TYR A 52 -0.06 -0.86 -10.04
C TYR A 52 0.25 0.13 -8.93
N THR A 53 1.30 0.92 -9.12
CA THR A 53 1.67 2.01 -8.21
C THR A 53 2.14 3.22 -9.01
N ILE A 54 1.92 4.40 -8.46
CA ILE A 54 2.43 5.64 -9.05
C ILE A 54 3.97 5.61 -9.07
N GLU A 55 4.58 5.12 -8.01
CA GLU A 55 6.03 4.96 -7.92
C GLU A 55 6.59 4.00 -8.97
N GLY A 56 5.91 2.88 -9.19
CA GLY A 56 6.27 1.91 -10.22
C GLY A 56 6.14 2.50 -11.62
N PHE A 57 5.08 3.28 -11.87
CA PHE A 57 4.91 4.02 -13.11
C PHE A 57 6.05 5.01 -13.35
N CYS A 58 6.40 5.80 -12.34
CA CYS A 58 7.50 6.76 -12.44
C CYS A 58 8.83 6.06 -12.79
N ALA A 59 9.14 4.95 -12.13
CA ALA A 59 10.32 4.15 -12.41
C ALA A 59 10.30 3.58 -13.85
N TRP A 60 9.19 3.04 -14.27
CA TRP A 60 9.00 2.50 -15.63
C TRP A 60 9.13 3.60 -16.70
N ALA A 61 8.53 4.76 -16.46
CA ALA A 61 8.56 5.90 -17.36
C ALA A 61 9.89 6.69 -17.32
N GLY A 62 10.77 6.43 -16.36
CA GLY A 62 12.03 7.14 -16.21
C GLY A 62 11.87 8.59 -15.74
N ILE A 63 10.90 8.87 -14.90
CA ILE A 63 10.66 10.17 -14.26
C ILE A 63 10.79 10.05 -12.74
N SER A 64 11.26 11.11 -12.10
CA SER A 64 11.27 11.14 -10.63
C SER A 64 9.87 11.32 -10.06
N ARG A 65 9.62 10.78 -8.86
CA ARG A 65 8.35 10.96 -8.16
C ARG A 65 8.04 12.44 -7.91
N ALA A 66 9.05 13.19 -7.47
CA ALA A 66 8.90 14.63 -7.24
C ALA A 66 8.46 15.38 -8.50
N ALA A 67 9.11 15.13 -9.64
CA ALA A 67 8.75 15.73 -10.91
C ALA A 67 7.34 15.32 -11.35
N PHE A 68 6.95 14.08 -11.11
CA PHE A 68 5.61 13.60 -11.42
C PHE A 68 4.53 14.35 -10.61
N TYR A 69 4.68 14.40 -9.29
CA TYR A 69 3.71 15.07 -8.43
C TYR A 69 3.66 16.59 -8.65
N GLU A 70 4.81 17.23 -8.82
CA GLU A 70 4.88 18.69 -9.01
C GLU A 70 4.42 19.15 -10.39
N THR A 71 4.71 18.38 -11.43
CA THR A 71 4.38 18.75 -12.81
C THR A 71 3.07 18.13 -13.26
N TYR A 72 3.02 16.81 -13.35
CA TYR A 72 1.87 16.11 -13.96
C TYR A 72 0.67 16.03 -13.03
N GLY A 73 0.87 15.86 -11.75
CA GLY A 73 -0.19 15.83 -10.75
C GLY A 73 -0.93 17.16 -10.64
N LYS A 74 -0.24 18.28 -10.87
CA LYS A 74 -0.84 19.62 -10.87
C LYS A 74 -1.41 20.00 -12.22
N GLN A 75 -0.77 19.59 -13.31
CA GLN A 75 -1.19 19.94 -14.67
C GLN A 75 -2.38 19.10 -15.14
N PHE A 76 -2.43 17.85 -14.77
CA PHE A 76 -3.47 16.88 -15.16
C PHE A 76 -4.11 16.23 -13.93
N PRO A 77 -4.82 16.99 -13.09
CA PRO A 77 -5.34 16.49 -11.81
C PRO A 77 -6.36 15.37 -12.00
N ASP A 78 -7.20 15.43 -13.00
CA ASP A 78 -8.21 14.41 -13.26
C ASP A 78 -7.58 13.08 -13.68
N THR A 79 -6.59 13.13 -14.57
CA THR A 79 -5.83 11.93 -14.98
C THR A 79 -5.08 11.33 -13.81
N PHE A 80 -4.45 12.16 -12.99
CA PHE A 80 -3.75 11.71 -11.78
C PHE A 80 -4.71 11.04 -10.78
N THR A 81 -5.89 11.62 -10.58
CA THR A 81 -6.91 11.03 -9.70
C THR A 81 -7.36 9.66 -10.21
N CYS A 82 -7.65 9.53 -11.50
CA CYS A 82 -7.98 8.24 -12.10
C CYS A 82 -6.87 7.21 -11.92
N MET A 83 -5.62 7.58 -12.18
CA MET A 83 -4.47 6.70 -11.97
C MET A 83 -4.38 6.20 -10.52
N ARG A 84 -4.60 7.09 -9.57
CA ARG A 84 -4.58 6.75 -8.14
C ARG A 84 -5.72 5.83 -7.73
N GLU A 85 -6.91 6.09 -8.21
CA GLU A 85 -8.09 5.24 -7.99
C GLU A 85 -7.88 3.83 -8.58
N GLU A 86 -7.32 3.74 -9.77
CA GLU A 86 -7.00 2.45 -10.37
C GLU A 86 -5.94 1.67 -9.58
N CYS A 87 -4.93 2.35 -9.02
CA CYS A 87 -3.97 1.72 -8.12
C CYS A 87 -4.64 1.14 -6.87
N GLU A 88 -5.56 1.89 -6.28
CA GLU A 88 -6.32 1.47 -5.10
C GLU A 88 -7.17 0.24 -5.38
N ILE A 89 -7.95 0.28 -6.46
CA ILE A 89 -8.84 -0.80 -6.87
C ILE A 89 -8.01 -2.06 -7.20
N ASP A 90 -6.94 -1.92 -7.96
CA ASP A 90 -6.06 -3.04 -8.30
C ASP A 90 -5.46 -3.70 -7.06
N ALA A 91 -4.93 -2.92 -6.13
CA ALA A 91 -4.37 -3.43 -4.87
C ALA A 91 -5.44 -4.18 -4.05
N ARG A 92 -6.61 -3.59 -3.90
CA ARG A 92 -7.73 -4.19 -3.18
C ARG A 92 -8.14 -5.53 -3.80
N MET A 93 -8.34 -5.55 -5.11
CA MET A 93 -8.72 -6.78 -5.83
C MET A 93 -7.66 -7.88 -5.68
N LYS A 94 -6.39 -7.54 -5.78
CA LYS A 94 -5.28 -8.49 -5.63
C LYS A 94 -5.19 -9.07 -4.22
N PHE A 95 -5.49 -8.28 -3.19
CA PHE A 95 -5.59 -8.80 -1.82
C PHE A 95 -6.84 -9.70 -1.64
N GLU A 96 -7.98 -9.31 -2.17
CA GLU A 96 -9.22 -10.10 -2.10
C GLU A 96 -9.07 -11.46 -2.81
N LEU A 97 -8.35 -11.49 -3.94
CA LEU A 97 -8.09 -12.70 -4.71
C LEU A 97 -6.91 -13.54 -4.19
N GLY A 98 -6.20 -13.07 -3.18
CA GLY A 98 -5.03 -13.75 -2.62
C GLY A 98 -3.80 -13.77 -3.54
N ILE A 99 -3.74 -12.89 -4.54
CA ILE A 99 -2.57 -12.75 -5.43
C ILE A 99 -1.40 -12.11 -4.69
N VAL A 100 -1.68 -11.16 -3.82
CA VAL A 100 -0.72 -10.54 -2.92
C VAL A 100 -0.94 -11.08 -1.51
N ASP A 101 0.15 -11.30 -0.77
CA ASP A 101 0.09 -11.81 0.59
C ASP A 101 -0.75 -10.90 1.49
N SER A 102 -1.79 -11.45 2.08
CA SER A 102 -2.73 -10.72 2.94
C SER A 102 -2.09 -10.06 4.15
N ARG A 103 -0.92 -10.53 4.59
CA ARG A 103 -0.15 -9.92 5.69
C ARG A 103 0.35 -8.52 5.34
N LEU A 104 0.49 -8.21 4.07
CA LEU A 104 0.89 -6.90 3.57
C LEU A 104 -0.28 -5.93 3.42
N ALA A 105 -1.52 -6.41 3.50
CA ALA A 105 -2.71 -5.60 3.26
C ALA A 105 -2.81 -4.39 4.20
N PRO A 106 -2.60 -4.49 5.52
CA PRO A 106 -2.67 -3.32 6.40
C PRO A 106 -1.68 -2.23 6.03
N LEU A 107 -0.44 -2.61 5.71
CA LEU A 107 0.60 -1.68 5.31
C LEU A 107 0.30 -1.04 3.96
N TRP A 108 -0.11 -1.85 2.99
CA TRP A 108 -0.36 -1.41 1.63
C TRP A 108 -1.60 -0.53 1.51
N MET A 109 -2.70 -0.98 2.07
CA MET A 109 -3.98 -0.29 1.99
C MET A 109 -4.02 0.98 2.85
N SER A 110 -3.20 1.08 3.89
CA SER A 110 -3.07 2.32 4.68
C SER A 110 -2.66 3.52 3.81
N ARG A 111 -1.95 3.30 2.72
CA ARG A 111 -1.55 4.33 1.75
C ARG A 111 -2.75 4.98 1.04
N TYR A 112 -3.87 4.27 0.99
CA TYR A 112 -5.11 4.72 0.34
C TYR A 112 -6.19 5.13 1.35
N GLY A 113 -5.84 5.26 2.63
CA GLY A 113 -6.76 5.64 3.68
C GLY A 113 -7.56 4.50 4.31
N TYR A 114 -7.28 3.25 3.95
CA TYR A 114 -7.81 2.06 4.62
C TYR A 114 -6.95 1.75 5.85
N GLY A 115 -7.09 2.46 6.87
CA GLY A 115 -6.49 2.13 8.15
C GLY A 115 -7.51 2.47 9.19
N ALA A 116 -7.53 1.73 10.30
CA ALA A 116 -8.08 2.29 11.48
C ALA A 116 -7.33 3.61 11.69
N LYS A 117 -7.97 4.75 11.40
CA LYS A 117 -7.59 5.93 12.13
C LYS A 117 -7.68 5.46 13.57
N THR A 118 -6.55 5.34 14.22
CA THR A 118 -6.52 5.43 15.64
C THR A 118 -6.98 6.87 15.89
N GLU A 119 -8.28 7.10 15.77
CA GLU A 119 -8.88 8.11 16.58
C GLU A 119 -8.40 7.70 17.94
N SER A 120 -7.52 8.51 18.53
CA SER A 120 -7.29 8.44 19.96
C SER A 120 -8.70 8.35 20.51
N LEU A 121 -9.12 7.14 20.85
CA LEU A 121 -10.34 6.93 21.59
C LEU A 121 -10.30 8.03 22.64
N PRO A 122 -11.31 8.91 22.72
CA PRO A 122 -11.34 9.87 23.79
C PRO A 122 -11.01 9.04 25.01
N THR A 123 -9.94 9.40 25.68
CA THR A 123 -9.52 8.67 26.88
C THR A 123 -10.73 8.76 27.77
N VAL A 124 -11.60 7.76 27.69
CA VAL A 124 -12.64 7.59 28.67
C VAL A 124 -11.83 7.59 29.94
N PRO A 125 -12.09 8.52 30.87
CA PRO A 125 -11.43 8.48 32.17
C PRO A 125 -11.62 7.05 32.61
N GLN A 126 -10.55 6.30 32.65
CA GLN A 126 -10.60 4.93 33.09
C GLN A 126 -11.09 5.04 34.51
N GLU A 127 -12.39 4.86 34.71
CA GLU A 127 -12.89 4.62 36.07
C GLU A 127 -12.06 3.43 36.49
N ASP A 128 -11.18 3.70 37.47
CA ASP A 128 -10.31 2.68 38.02
C ASP A 128 -11.20 1.48 38.32
N ASP A 129 -10.86 0.33 37.74
CA ASP A 129 -11.63 -0.87 38.01
C ASP A 129 -11.67 -1.08 39.54
N PRO A 130 -12.68 -1.76 40.08
CA PRO A 130 -12.85 -1.92 41.51
C PRO A 130 -11.61 -2.43 42.24
N ILE A 131 -10.78 -3.22 41.58
CA ILE A 131 -9.55 -3.81 42.09
C ILE A 131 -8.47 -2.71 42.26
N THR A 132 -8.28 -1.91 41.21
CA THR A 132 -7.31 -0.80 41.23
C THR A 132 -7.68 0.25 42.28
N LYS A 133 -8.98 0.52 42.41
CA LYS A 133 -9.48 1.43 43.44
C LYS A 133 -9.22 0.90 44.87
N SER A 134 -9.50 -0.37 45.11
CA SER A 134 -9.22 -1.02 46.40
C SER A 134 -7.72 -1.02 46.72
N LEU A 135 -6.86 -1.24 45.77
CA LEU A 135 -5.41 -1.20 45.95
C LEU A 135 -4.90 0.20 46.29
N LYS A 136 -5.45 1.23 45.66
CA LYS A 136 -5.11 2.63 45.94
C LYS A 136 -5.57 3.04 47.35
N GLU A 137 -6.75 2.63 47.77
CA GLU A 137 -7.30 2.88 49.11
C GLU A 137 -6.47 2.17 50.19
N ALA A 138 -6.07 0.92 49.97
CA ALA A 138 -5.18 0.17 50.86
C ALA A 138 -3.80 0.82 50.99
N ALA A 139 -3.21 1.26 49.89
CA ALA A 139 -1.92 1.96 49.88
C ALA A 139 -1.99 3.30 50.62
N SER A 140 -3.08 4.06 50.48
CA SER A 140 -3.32 5.31 51.19
C SER A 140 -3.51 5.07 52.68
N ALA A 141 -4.18 4.00 53.08
CA ALA A 141 -4.35 3.65 54.51
C ALA A 141 -3.02 3.28 55.17
N VAL A 142 -2.14 2.58 54.50
CA VAL A 142 -0.80 2.25 54.99
C VAL A 142 0.09 3.49 55.14
N ALA A 143 0.00 4.43 54.21
CA ALA A 143 0.76 5.69 54.25
C ALA A 143 0.31 6.62 55.40
N GLN A 144 -0.91 6.50 55.87
CA GLN A 144 -1.46 7.30 56.99
C GLN A 144 -1.25 6.66 58.39
N ALA A 145 -0.78 5.41 58.44
CA ALA A 145 -0.58 4.66 59.66
C ALA A 145 0.81 4.86 60.32
N ASP A 146 1.71 5.59 59.70
CA ASP A 146 3.01 5.96 60.27
C ASP A 146 3.00 7.34 60.91
#